data_91bf98046c7aac1d0726da8cc4d35893
#
_entry.id   91bf98046c7aac1d0726da8cc4d35893
#
_cell.length_a   1.000
_cell.length_b   1.000
_cell.length_c   1.000
_cell.angle_alpha   90.00
_cell.angle_beta   90.00
_cell.angle_gamma   90.00
#
_symmetry.space_group_name_H-M   'P 1'
#
loop_
_entity.id
_entity.type
_entity.pdbx_description
1 polymer ?
#
loop_
_entity_poly.entity_id
_entity_poly.type
_entity_poly.pdbx_seq_one_letter_code
_entity_poly.pdbx_strand_id
1 'polypeptide(L)'
;LSTQQPAASYRLFDIYRFDPSKDVKPHMERYAVDVSKCNHMLLDALLYIKDNIDHTFTIRRSCREGICGSCSMNINGENGLACITPIPSDPLKMTTLRPLPHMFVIRDLVVDQTLSYEQYASIKPWLMKKTKVDTNYEEENLQSPQDRAKLDGLYECILCNCCSTSCPSYWWNPDKYLGPMVLQQAYRWIVDSRDEMTEERLKSLDDTYKLYRCHAIMNCTHACPKNLNPGGSIAQIKHLEHMRHQ
;
A
#
# COMPACT_ATOMS: atom_id res chain seq x y z
N LEU A 1 20.93 7.57 -48.66
CA LEU A 1 20.39 6.76 -47.55
C LEU A 1 20.63 7.55 -46.27
N SER A 2 19.64 8.34 -45.82
CA SER A 2 19.68 9.06 -44.56
C SER A 2 19.51 8.05 -43.41
N THR A 3 20.56 7.80 -42.68
CA THR A 3 20.52 7.15 -41.39
C THR A 3 19.79 8.08 -40.42
N GLN A 4 18.46 7.94 -40.30
CA GLN A 4 17.72 8.48 -39.16
C GLN A 4 18.27 7.77 -37.92
N GLN A 5 18.98 8.48 -37.06
CA GLN A 5 19.24 8.05 -35.70
C GLN A 5 17.89 7.79 -35.02
N PRO A 6 17.69 6.63 -34.40
CA PRO A 6 16.47 6.42 -33.64
C PRO A 6 16.36 7.52 -32.57
N ALA A 7 15.22 8.17 -32.52
CA ALA A 7 14.92 9.19 -31.50
C ALA A 7 15.28 8.62 -30.12
N ALA A 8 16.01 9.41 -29.32
CA ALA A 8 16.64 8.99 -28.08
C ALA A 8 15.72 8.15 -27.21
N SER A 9 16.08 6.91 -26.99
CA SER A 9 15.38 5.95 -26.10
C SER A 9 15.54 6.28 -24.62
N TYR A 10 16.15 7.42 -24.31
CA TYR A 10 16.41 7.86 -22.95
C TYR A 10 15.18 8.44 -22.28
N ARG A 11 15.00 8.09 -20.98
CA ARG A 11 14.03 8.70 -20.05
C ARG A 11 14.74 9.22 -18.82
N LEU A 12 14.26 10.33 -18.28
CA LEU A 12 14.82 10.98 -17.10
C LEU A 12 14.02 10.60 -15.86
N PHE A 13 14.73 10.18 -14.83
CA PHE A 13 14.18 9.85 -13.53
C PHE A 13 14.84 10.73 -12.47
N ASP A 14 14.04 11.54 -11.75
CA ASP A 14 14.46 12.22 -10.53
C ASP A 14 14.09 11.34 -9.34
N ILE A 15 15.07 10.81 -8.65
CA ILE A 15 14.89 9.83 -7.58
C ILE A 15 15.34 10.42 -6.25
N TYR A 16 14.51 10.30 -5.23
CA TYR A 16 14.87 10.63 -3.85
C TYR A 16 15.99 9.71 -3.37
N ARG A 17 17.07 10.32 -2.84
CA ARG A 17 18.23 9.63 -2.31
C ARG A 17 18.47 10.07 -0.86
N PHE A 18 18.75 9.10 -0.01
CA PHE A 18 19.15 9.30 1.37
C PHE A 18 19.88 8.06 1.90
N ASP A 19 21.11 8.24 2.32
CA ASP A 19 21.90 7.23 3.04
C ASP A 19 22.19 7.78 4.45
N PRO A 20 21.57 7.24 5.52
CA PRO A 20 21.74 7.78 6.88
C PRO A 20 23.17 7.70 7.41
N SER A 21 24.04 6.91 6.78
CA SER A 21 25.46 6.80 7.15
C SER A 21 26.33 7.90 6.55
N LYS A 22 25.83 8.62 5.54
CA LYS A 22 26.62 9.60 4.76
C LYS A 22 25.92 10.96 4.65
N ASP A 23 24.60 10.96 4.55
CA ASP A 23 23.84 12.15 4.19
C ASP A 23 23.30 12.85 5.44
N VAL A 24 23.52 14.16 5.51
CA VAL A 24 22.90 15.02 6.56
C VAL A 24 21.43 15.31 6.18
N LYS A 25 21.14 15.43 4.89
CA LYS A 25 19.80 15.70 4.35
C LYS A 25 19.56 14.90 3.09
N PRO A 26 18.30 14.50 2.84
CA PRO A 26 17.93 13.87 1.57
C PRO A 26 18.08 14.85 0.41
N HIS A 27 18.30 14.30 -0.78
CA HIS A 27 18.40 15.05 -2.04
C HIS A 27 17.69 14.31 -3.18
N MET A 28 17.51 14.99 -4.30
CA MET A 28 17.02 14.36 -5.52
C MET A 28 18.20 14.14 -6.44
N GLU A 29 18.30 12.94 -7.01
CA GLU A 29 19.35 12.58 -7.95
C GLU A 29 18.74 12.20 -9.30
N ARG A 30 19.34 12.70 -10.39
CA ARG A 30 18.83 12.50 -11.75
C ARG A 30 19.57 11.39 -12.46
N TYR A 31 18.79 10.44 -13.00
CA TYR A 31 19.29 9.34 -13.81
C TYR A 31 18.71 9.40 -15.22
N ALA A 32 19.58 9.24 -16.22
CA ALA A 32 19.18 9.05 -17.60
C ALA A 32 19.27 7.55 -17.94
N VAL A 33 18.14 6.93 -18.23
CA VAL A 33 18.06 5.50 -18.52
C VAL A 33 17.70 5.29 -19.98
N ASP A 34 18.49 4.49 -20.67
CA ASP A 34 18.17 3.98 -22.00
C ASP A 34 17.12 2.86 -21.89
N VAL A 35 15.86 3.22 -22.12
CA VAL A 35 14.73 2.27 -21.95
C VAL A 35 14.67 1.19 -23.02
N SER A 36 15.52 1.25 -24.06
CA SER A 36 15.68 0.13 -24.98
C SER A 36 16.42 -1.06 -24.36
N LYS A 37 17.10 -0.83 -23.22
CA LYS A 37 17.90 -1.83 -22.49
C LYS A 37 17.17 -2.40 -21.28
N CYS A 38 15.96 -1.96 -20.98
CA CYS A 38 15.14 -2.49 -19.90
C CYS A 38 13.71 -2.77 -20.41
N ASN A 39 12.90 -3.47 -19.60
CA ASN A 39 11.49 -3.68 -19.92
C ASN A 39 10.66 -2.40 -19.67
N HIS A 40 9.33 -2.51 -19.79
CA HIS A 40 8.43 -1.36 -19.92
C HIS A 40 7.93 -0.75 -18.60
N MET A 41 8.19 -1.39 -17.45
CA MET A 41 7.69 -0.92 -16.16
C MET A 41 8.73 -0.08 -15.41
N LEU A 42 8.26 0.82 -14.55
CA LEU A 42 9.14 1.66 -13.72
C LEU A 42 10.12 0.83 -12.90
N LEU A 43 9.68 -0.31 -12.36
CA LEU A 43 10.57 -1.19 -11.60
C LEU A 43 11.73 -1.70 -12.44
N ASP A 44 11.54 -1.97 -13.73
CA ASP A 44 12.62 -2.43 -14.62
C ASP A 44 13.69 -1.36 -14.80
N ALA A 45 13.26 -0.09 -14.97
CA ALA A 45 14.19 1.05 -15.04
C ALA A 45 14.97 1.23 -13.72
N LEU A 46 14.29 1.07 -12.57
CA LEU A 46 14.92 1.17 -11.24
C LEU A 46 15.95 0.05 -11.02
N LEU A 47 15.64 -1.16 -11.46
CA LEU A 47 16.60 -2.28 -11.42
C LEU A 47 17.79 -2.03 -12.36
N TYR A 48 17.52 -1.49 -13.56
CA TYR A 48 18.58 -1.11 -14.47
C TYR A 48 19.53 -0.06 -13.88
N ILE A 49 18.96 0.97 -13.19
CA ILE A 49 19.78 1.97 -12.47
C ILE A 49 20.64 1.27 -11.42
N LYS A 50 20.03 0.43 -10.58
CA LYS A 50 20.75 -0.26 -9.50
C LYS A 50 21.87 -1.17 -10.01
N ASP A 51 21.61 -1.88 -11.10
CA ASP A 51 22.54 -2.92 -11.58
C ASP A 51 23.63 -2.38 -12.51
N ASN A 52 23.41 -1.22 -13.18
CA ASN A 52 24.32 -0.72 -14.21
C ASN A 52 24.83 0.70 -13.98
N ILE A 53 24.14 1.53 -13.19
CA ILE A 53 24.47 2.95 -13.03
C ILE A 53 24.89 3.25 -11.59
N ASP A 54 24.08 2.87 -10.60
CA ASP A 54 24.32 3.18 -9.20
C ASP A 54 23.96 2.01 -8.28
N HIS A 55 24.94 1.21 -7.94
CA HIS A 55 24.79 0.04 -7.04
C HIS A 55 24.43 0.41 -5.61
N THR A 56 24.57 1.68 -5.20
CA THR A 56 24.23 2.15 -3.84
C THR A 56 22.74 2.37 -3.66
N PHE A 57 21.98 2.52 -4.77
CA PHE A 57 20.55 2.76 -4.78
C PHE A 57 19.77 1.62 -4.12
N THR A 58 18.82 1.97 -3.24
CA THR A 58 18.08 0.98 -2.42
C THR A 58 16.59 1.05 -2.68
N ILE A 59 16.01 -0.09 -3.03
CA ILE A 59 14.56 -0.30 -3.25
C ILE A 59 14.12 -1.65 -2.69
N ARG A 60 12.82 -1.77 -2.39
CA ARG A 60 12.19 -3.07 -2.14
C ARG A 60 11.52 -3.59 -3.41
N ARG A 61 11.65 -4.86 -3.66
CA ARG A 61 10.98 -5.53 -4.79
C ARG A 61 10.81 -7.02 -4.50
N SER A 62 9.83 -7.65 -5.13
CA SER A 62 9.62 -9.09 -5.06
C SER A 62 8.87 -9.62 -6.29
N CYS A 63 7.52 -9.60 -6.30
CA CYS A 63 6.67 -10.32 -7.25
C CYS A 63 6.73 -9.81 -8.70
N ARG A 64 6.91 -8.52 -8.93
CA ARG A 64 6.86 -7.80 -10.22
C ARG A 64 5.50 -7.82 -10.94
N GLU A 65 4.44 -8.29 -10.27
CA GLU A 65 3.08 -8.46 -10.83
C GLU A 65 1.97 -7.81 -9.97
N GLY A 66 2.34 -6.88 -9.07
CA GLY A 66 1.38 -6.12 -8.28
C GLY A 66 0.70 -6.90 -7.15
N ILE A 67 1.33 -7.96 -6.61
CA ILE A 67 0.73 -8.84 -5.59
C ILE A 67 1.36 -8.66 -4.20
N CYS A 68 2.66 -8.36 -4.10
CA CYS A 68 3.35 -8.34 -2.81
C CYS A 68 3.38 -6.96 -2.12
N GLY A 69 3.06 -5.87 -2.83
CA GLY A 69 3.10 -4.51 -2.30
C GLY A 69 4.50 -3.93 -2.03
N SER A 70 5.59 -4.71 -2.21
CA SER A 70 6.95 -4.31 -1.80
C SER A 70 7.48 -3.08 -2.52
N CYS A 71 7.13 -2.88 -3.79
CA CYS A 71 7.62 -1.77 -4.61
C CYS A 71 6.72 -0.53 -4.55
N SER A 72 5.95 -0.37 -3.48
CA SER A 72 5.12 0.81 -3.26
C SER A 72 5.97 2.05 -3.02
N MET A 73 5.63 3.13 -3.72
CA MET A 73 6.31 4.42 -3.64
C MET A 73 5.42 5.54 -4.16
N ASN A 74 5.87 6.77 -4.00
CA ASN A 74 5.21 7.93 -4.62
C ASN A 74 5.82 8.17 -6.01
N ILE A 75 4.97 8.14 -7.02
CA ILE A 75 5.32 8.27 -8.44
C ILE A 75 4.63 9.52 -8.98
N ASN A 76 5.40 10.55 -9.31
CA ASN A 76 4.88 11.83 -9.81
C ASN A 76 3.80 12.48 -8.92
N GLY A 77 3.88 12.28 -7.60
CA GLY A 77 2.92 12.82 -6.62
C GLY A 77 1.82 11.84 -6.21
N GLU A 78 1.63 10.73 -6.91
CA GLU A 78 0.63 9.70 -6.60
C GLU A 78 1.29 8.43 -6.04
N ASN A 79 0.64 7.78 -5.08
CA ASN A 79 1.14 6.53 -4.53
C ASN A 79 0.75 5.35 -5.42
N GLY A 80 1.72 4.48 -5.71
CA GLY A 80 1.49 3.34 -6.60
C GLY A 80 2.56 2.26 -6.47
N LEU A 81 2.50 1.27 -7.34
CA LEU A 81 3.46 0.16 -7.41
C LEU A 81 4.32 0.28 -8.66
N ALA A 82 5.64 0.38 -8.50
CA ALA A 82 6.56 0.53 -9.62
C ALA A 82 6.51 -0.65 -10.61
N CYS A 83 6.17 -1.86 -10.15
CA CYS A 83 6.15 -3.06 -11.00
C CYS A 83 4.98 -3.12 -12.00
N ILE A 84 3.91 -2.35 -11.79
CA ILE A 84 2.74 -2.30 -12.69
C ILE A 84 2.49 -0.90 -13.26
N THR A 85 3.35 0.06 -12.97
CA THR A 85 3.29 1.41 -13.54
C THR A 85 4.20 1.46 -14.76
N PRO A 86 3.69 1.77 -15.97
CA PRO A 86 4.51 1.85 -17.17
C PRO A 86 5.43 3.06 -17.15
N ILE A 87 6.58 2.92 -17.79
CA ILE A 87 7.47 4.04 -18.08
C ILE A 87 6.78 4.99 -19.07
N PRO A 88 6.75 6.32 -18.83
CA PRO A 88 6.13 7.25 -19.76
C PRO A 88 6.72 7.14 -21.17
N SER A 89 5.84 7.11 -22.17
CA SER A 89 6.25 7.07 -23.59
C SER A 89 6.89 8.38 -24.06
N ASP A 90 6.47 9.51 -23.49
CA ASP A 90 6.98 10.84 -23.80
C ASP A 90 8.41 11.01 -23.26
N PRO A 91 9.43 11.23 -24.11
CA PRO A 91 10.81 11.42 -23.69
C PRO A 91 11.05 12.72 -22.93
N LEU A 92 10.19 13.70 -23.06
CA LEU A 92 10.29 14.99 -22.36
C LEU A 92 9.69 14.94 -20.94
N LYS A 93 8.89 13.92 -20.64
CA LYS A 93 8.25 13.77 -19.34
C LYS A 93 9.20 13.11 -18.34
N MET A 94 9.70 13.92 -17.41
CA MET A 94 10.52 13.44 -16.30
C MET A 94 9.64 12.68 -15.29
N THR A 95 10.15 11.56 -14.79
CA THR A 95 9.49 10.77 -13.74
C THR A 95 10.15 11.05 -12.40
N THR A 96 9.37 11.56 -11.45
CA THR A 96 9.83 11.82 -10.08
C THR A 96 9.41 10.67 -9.17
N LEU A 97 10.38 10.09 -8.46
CA LEU A 97 10.16 8.97 -7.55
C LEU A 97 10.60 9.33 -6.14
N ARG A 98 9.69 9.13 -5.19
CA ARG A 98 9.91 9.42 -3.77
C ARG A 98 9.44 8.24 -2.91
N PRO A 99 9.92 8.09 -1.67
CA PRO A 99 9.36 7.12 -0.74
C PRO A 99 7.88 7.43 -0.47
N LEU A 100 7.15 6.47 0.09
CA LEU A 100 5.78 6.70 0.56
C LEU A 100 5.75 7.89 1.53
N PRO A 101 4.85 8.87 1.32
CA PRO A 101 4.83 10.10 2.11
C PRO A 101 4.51 9.85 3.58
N HIS A 102 5.09 10.67 4.45
CA HIS A 102 4.91 10.65 5.90
C HIS A 102 5.29 9.33 6.61
N MET A 103 6.13 8.51 5.98
CA MET A 103 6.78 7.37 6.64
C MET A 103 8.27 7.68 6.90
N PHE A 104 8.83 7.11 7.95
CA PHE A 104 10.26 7.23 8.23
C PHE A 104 11.07 6.52 7.15
N VAL A 105 12.00 7.24 6.54
CA VAL A 105 12.88 6.69 5.51
C VAL A 105 14.05 5.98 6.15
N ILE A 106 14.20 4.70 5.85
CA ILE A 106 15.38 3.91 6.26
C ILE A 106 16.55 4.25 5.33
N ARG A 107 16.31 4.18 4.03
CA ARG A 107 17.28 4.52 2.99
C ARG A 107 16.58 4.67 1.64
N ASP A 108 16.92 5.71 0.87
CA ASP A 108 16.38 6.00 -0.46
C ASP A 108 14.83 5.86 -0.52
N LEU A 109 14.31 4.88 -1.27
CA LEU A 109 12.88 4.61 -1.40
C LEU A 109 12.35 3.59 -0.36
N VAL A 110 13.19 3.14 0.55
CA VAL A 110 12.83 2.15 1.58
C VAL A 110 12.36 2.86 2.84
N VAL A 111 11.12 2.61 3.23
CA VAL A 111 10.48 3.19 4.42
C VAL A 111 10.31 2.16 5.54
N ASP A 112 10.24 2.63 6.78
CA ASP A 112 9.90 1.81 7.94
C ASP A 112 8.38 1.56 7.97
N GLN A 113 8.00 0.29 8.05
CA GLN A 113 6.60 -0.15 8.10
C GLN A 113 6.21 -0.73 9.45
N THR A 114 7.07 -0.65 10.46
CA THR A 114 6.86 -1.25 11.79
C THR A 114 5.52 -0.82 12.39
N LEU A 115 5.26 0.48 12.47
CA LEU A 115 4.00 1.01 13.00
C LEU A 115 2.77 0.47 12.24
N SER A 116 2.84 0.39 10.91
CA SER A 116 1.73 -0.13 10.10
C SER A 116 1.41 -1.60 10.41
N TYR A 117 2.45 -2.41 10.64
CA TYR A 117 2.26 -3.82 10.99
C TYR A 117 1.81 -3.99 12.45
N GLU A 118 2.25 -3.16 13.38
CA GLU A 118 1.74 -3.14 14.75
C GLU A 118 0.25 -2.79 14.78
N GLN A 119 -0.16 -1.77 14.04
CA GLN A 119 -1.57 -1.40 13.89
C GLN A 119 -2.39 -2.53 13.23
N TYR A 120 -1.83 -3.17 12.20
CA TYR A 120 -2.46 -4.34 11.57
C TYR A 120 -2.60 -5.51 12.56
N ALA A 121 -1.59 -5.82 13.35
CA ALA A 121 -1.66 -6.86 14.36
C ALA A 121 -2.70 -6.55 15.44
N SER A 122 -2.90 -5.26 15.78
CA SER A 122 -3.84 -4.82 16.82
C SER A 122 -5.30 -5.16 16.51
N ILE A 123 -5.69 -5.28 15.24
CA ILE A 123 -7.04 -5.68 14.83
C ILE A 123 -7.25 -7.19 14.82
N LYS A 124 -6.24 -7.98 15.21
CA LYS A 124 -6.28 -9.45 15.24
C LYS A 124 -6.72 -10.03 13.88
N PRO A 125 -5.90 -9.90 12.82
CA PRO A 125 -6.27 -10.27 11.45
C PRO A 125 -6.20 -11.79 11.22
N TRP A 126 -6.96 -12.53 12.02
CA TRP A 126 -7.14 -13.99 11.93
C TRP A 126 -8.53 -14.38 12.39
N LEU A 127 -8.98 -15.56 11.99
CA LEU A 127 -10.27 -16.10 12.36
C LEU A 127 -10.36 -16.30 13.88
N MET A 128 -11.40 -15.76 14.52
CA MET A 128 -11.64 -15.93 15.93
C MET A 128 -12.99 -16.59 16.18
N LYS A 129 -12.99 -17.61 17.04
CA LYS A 129 -14.16 -18.35 17.46
C LYS A 129 -14.37 -18.26 18.97
N LYS A 130 -15.64 -18.24 19.41
CA LYS A 130 -16.04 -18.32 20.83
C LYS A 130 -16.03 -19.78 21.31
N THR A 131 -16.46 -20.68 20.45
CA THR A 131 -16.40 -22.12 20.68
C THR A 131 -14.94 -22.60 20.60
N LYS A 132 -14.60 -23.59 21.42
CA LYS A 132 -13.26 -24.19 21.34
C LYS A 132 -13.02 -24.66 19.91
N VAL A 133 -11.93 -24.18 19.32
CA VAL A 133 -11.45 -24.73 18.06
C VAL A 133 -11.25 -26.22 18.24
N ASP A 134 -11.90 -27.06 17.43
CA ASP A 134 -11.63 -28.47 17.43
C ASP A 134 -10.15 -28.66 17.04
N THR A 135 -9.36 -29.13 18.00
CA THR A 135 -7.93 -29.35 17.83
C THR A 135 -7.63 -30.52 16.92
N ASN A 136 -8.64 -31.32 16.58
CA ASN A 136 -8.50 -32.48 15.68
C ASN A 136 -8.53 -32.07 14.20
N TYR A 137 -8.89 -30.79 13.88
CA TYR A 137 -8.99 -30.28 12.51
C TYR A 137 -9.90 -31.12 11.57
N GLU A 138 -10.87 -31.83 12.15
CA GLU A 138 -11.77 -32.71 11.40
C GLU A 138 -12.93 -31.96 10.75
N GLU A 139 -13.28 -30.78 11.31
CA GLU A 139 -14.40 -29.98 10.81
C GLU A 139 -13.92 -28.69 10.13
N GLU A 140 -14.40 -28.47 8.90
CA GLU A 140 -14.18 -27.22 8.17
C GLU A 140 -15.08 -26.10 8.67
N ASN A 141 -14.57 -24.86 8.64
CA ASN A 141 -15.39 -23.66 8.86
C ASN A 141 -16.15 -23.33 7.58
N LEU A 142 -17.33 -23.89 7.42
CA LEU A 142 -18.15 -23.72 6.23
C LEU A 142 -18.60 -22.26 6.03
N GLN A 143 -18.68 -21.85 4.76
CA GLN A 143 -19.15 -20.53 4.36
C GLN A 143 -20.02 -20.66 3.10
N SER A 144 -21.17 -19.98 3.08
CA SER A 144 -22.02 -19.95 1.90
C SER A 144 -21.34 -19.16 0.76
N PRO A 145 -21.64 -19.45 -0.53
CA PRO A 145 -21.17 -18.62 -1.64
C PRO A 145 -21.57 -17.15 -1.52
N GLN A 146 -22.76 -16.87 -0.98
CA GLN A 146 -23.26 -15.53 -0.75
C GLN A 146 -22.45 -14.78 0.33
N ASP A 147 -22.07 -15.44 1.42
CA ASP A 147 -21.23 -14.85 2.46
C ASP A 147 -19.79 -14.71 1.97
N ARG A 148 -19.28 -15.65 1.18
CA ARG A 148 -17.96 -15.54 0.55
C ARG A 148 -17.89 -14.31 -0.37
N ALA A 149 -18.94 -14.01 -1.12
CA ALA A 149 -19.00 -12.86 -2.02
C ALA A 149 -18.89 -11.51 -1.28
N LYS A 150 -19.27 -11.45 0.01
CA LYS A 150 -19.09 -10.24 0.85
C LYS A 150 -17.61 -9.89 1.08
N LEU A 151 -16.70 -10.81 0.89
CA LEU A 151 -15.26 -10.61 1.04
C LEU A 151 -14.60 -10.07 -0.23
N ASP A 152 -15.27 -10.10 -1.37
CA ASP A 152 -14.75 -9.56 -2.62
C ASP A 152 -14.54 -8.04 -2.52
N GLY A 153 -13.40 -7.57 -2.99
CA GLY A 153 -12.96 -6.19 -2.78
C GLY A 153 -12.35 -5.90 -1.41
N LEU A 154 -12.20 -6.90 -0.54
CA LEU A 154 -11.60 -6.77 0.79
C LEU A 154 -10.35 -7.63 0.95
N TYR A 155 -10.43 -8.93 0.64
CA TYR A 155 -9.32 -9.88 0.84
C TYR A 155 -8.15 -9.67 -0.13
N GLU A 156 -8.39 -9.00 -1.25
CA GLU A 156 -7.36 -8.69 -2.25
C GLU A 156 -6.37 -7.61 -1.81
N CYS A 157 -6.57 -7.02 -0.64
CA CYS A 157 -5.65 -6.04 -0.08
C CYS A 157 -4.27 -6.66 0.17
N ILE A 158 -3.25 -6.06 -0.43
CA ILE A 158 -1.84 -6.52 -0.40
C ILE A 158 -0.98 -5.81 0.66
N LEU A 159 -1.58 -5.03 1.56
CA LEU A 159 -0.92 -4.31 2.65
C LEU A 159 0.21 -3.35 2.18
N CYS A 160 0.08 -2.76 1.00
CA CYS A 160 1.12 -1.93 0.38
C CYS A 160 1.26 -0.53 0.99
N ASN A 161 0.37 -0.10 1.87
CA ASN A 161 0.33 1.23 2.49
C ASN A 161 0.08 2.42 1.54
N CYS A 162 -0.15 2.24 0.26
CA CYS A 162 -0.45 3.36 -0.66
C CYS A 162 -1.65 4.19 -0.17
N CYS A 163 -2.72 3.56 0.30
CA CYS A 163 -3.92 4.24 0.81
C CYS A 163 -3.68 4.97 2.14
N SER A 164 -2.99 4.35 3.11
CA SER A 164 -2.71 4.97 4.42
C SER A 164 -1.80 6.20 4.25
N THR A 165 -0.76 6.08 3.44
CA THR A 165 0.19 7.16 3.19
C THR A 165 -0.32 8.25 2.23
N SER A 166 -1.49 8.08 1.61
CA SER A 166 -2.20 9.13 0.86
C SER A 166 -3.25 9.88 1.71
N CYS A 167 -3.46 9.46 2.96
CA CYS A 167 -4.50 10.00 3.84
C CYS A 167 -3.95 11.10 4.76
N PRO A 168 -4.41 12.37 4.62
CA PRO A 168 -3.95 13.44 5.50
C PRO A 168 -4.22 13.18 6.98
N SER A 169 -5.34 12.54 7.32
CA SER A 169 -5.64 12.18 8.71
C SER A 169 -4.61 11.20 9.29
N TYR A 170 -4.08 10.28 8.47
CA TYR A 170 -3.01 9.38 8.88
C TYR A 170 -1.67 10.12 9.02
N TRP A 171 -1.40 11.09 8.17
CA TRP A 171 -0.17 11.91 8.28
C TRP A 171 -0.05 12.62 9.61
N TRP A 172 -1.17 13.16 10.10
CA TRP A 172 -1.19 13.97 11.33
C TRP A 172 -1.30 13.15 12.63
N ASN A 173 -1.86 11.95 12.55
CA ASN A 173 -2.10 11.09 13.71
C ASN A 173 -1.71 9.62 13.45
N PRO A 174 -0.50 9.34 12.97
CA PRO A 174 -0.11 7.98 12.58
C PRO A 174 -0.04 7.03 13.79
N ASP A 175 0.17 7.55 14.99
CA ASP A 175 0.25 6.82 16.25
C ASP A 175 -1.11 6.37 16.81
N LYS A 176 -2.22 7.00 16.38
CA LYS A 176 -3.55 6.79 16.95
C LYS A 176 -4.58 6.35 15.92
N TYR A 177 -4.57 6.94 14.75
CA TYR A 177 -5.49 6.61 13.67
C TYR A 177 -4.99 5.35 12.96
N LEU A 178 -5.83 4.32 12.91
CA LEU A 178 -5.46 3.03 12.30
C LEU A 178 -5.20 3.12 10.79
N GLY A 179 -5.74 4.14 10.14
CA GLY A 179 -5.57 4.34 8.71
C GLY A 179 -6.41 3.43 7.82
N PRO A 180 -6.53 3.79 6.54
CA PRO A 180 -7.43 3.10 5.62
C PRO A 180 -7.08 1.62 5.38
N MET A 181 -5.80 1.26 5.33
CA MET A 181 -5.37 -0.12 5.10
C MET A 181 -5.84 -1.03 6.24
N VAL A 182 -5.58 -0.64 7.48
CA VAL A 182 -5.92 -1.43 8.66
C VAL A 182 -7.43 -1.51 8.86
N LEU A 183 -8.14 -0.39 8.66
CA LEU A 183 -9.60 -0.36 8.78
C LEU A 183 -10.30 -1.18 7.68
N GLN A 184 -9.80 -1.22 6.46
CA GLN A 184 -10.31 -2.14 5.43
C GLN A 184 -10.11 -3.59 5.83
N GLN A 185 -8.96 -3.93 6.38
CA GLN A 185 -8.69 -5.28 6.87
C GLN A 185 -9.54 -5.62 8.12
N ALA A 186 -9.80 -4.65 8.99
CA ALA A 186 -10.74 -4.84 10.10
C ALA A 186 -12.16 -5.16 9.57
N TYR A 187 -12.64 -4.41 8.58
CA TYR A 187 -13.95 -4.67 7.96
C TYR A 187 -14.01 -6.05 7.31
N ARG A 188 -12.93 -6.49 6.66
CA ARG A 188 -12.84 -7.84 6.09
C ARG A 188 -13.12 -8.94 7.13
N TRP A 189 -12.63 -8.79 8.35
CA TRP A 189 -12.87 -9.74 9.44
C TRP A 189 -14.25 -9.56 10.12
N ILE A 190 -14.77 -8.35 10.15
CA ILE A 190 -16.10 -8.05 10.70
C ILE A 190 -17.21 -8.71 9.87
N VAL A 191 -17.06 -8.75 8.53
CA VAL A 191 -18.08 -9.32 7.63
C VAL A 191 -17.87 -10.80 7.30
N ASP A 192 -16.81 -11.42 7.80
CA ASP A 192 -16.56 -12.85 7.57
C ASP A 192 -17.52 -13.68 8.44
N SER A 193 -18.48 -14.36 7.82
CA SER A 193 -19.49 -15.16 8.50
C SER A 193 -18.94 -16.32 9.35
N ARG A 194 -17.67 -16.66 9.16
CA ARG A 194 -16.98 -17.69 9.95
C ARG A 194 -16.40 -17.14 11.26
N ASP A 195 -16.22 -15.81 11.35
CA ASP A 195 -15.72 -15.14 12.56
C ASP A 195 -16.87 -14.89 13.54
N GLU A 196 -16.67 -15.24 14.81
CA GLU A 196 -17.68 -15.13 15.84
C GLU A 196 -17.45 -13.93 16.77
N MET A 197 -16.44 -13.09 16.48
CA MET A 197 -16.02 -12.00 17.36
C MET A 197 -16.35 -10.62 16.79
N THR A 198 -17.38 -10.52 15.94
CA THR A 198 -17.79 -9.25 15.30
C THR A 198 -17.99 -8.12 16.30
N GLU A 199 -18.69 -8.39 17.41
CA GLU A 199 -19.01 -7.40 18.44
C GLU A 199 -17.75 -6.88 19.14
N GLU A 200 -16.82 -7.77 19.48
CA GLU A 200 -15.55 -7.43 20.11
C GLU A 200 -14.64 -6.67 19.15
N ARG A 201 -14.69 -6.99 17.85
CA ARG A 201 -13.97 -6.25 16.82
C ARG A 201 -14.48 -4.83 16.70
N LEU A 202 -15.80 -4.65 16.58
CA LEU A 202 -16.43 -3.33 16.54
C LEU A 202 -16.07 -2.53 17.79
N LYS A 203 -16.29 -3.09 18.98
CA LYS A 203 -15.96 -2.43 20.26
C LYS A 203 -14.49 -1.99 20.34
N SER A 204 -13.56 -2.74 19.75
CA SER A 204 -12.13 -2.39 19.73
C SER A 204 -11.80 -1.20 18.83
N LEU A 205 -12.65 -0.93 17.83
CA LEU A 205 -12.52 0.16 16.87
C LEU A 205 -13.29 1.42 17.31
N ASP A 206 -14.25 1.29 18.22
CA ASP A 206 -15.09 2.38 18.70
C ASP A 206 -14.29 3.35 19.58
N ASP A 207 -13.49 4.17 18.92
CA ASP A 207 -12.58 5.13 19.54
C ASP A 207 -12.46 6.37 18.67
N THR A 208 -12.44 7.54 19.31
CA THR A 208 -12.35 8.85 18.66
C THR A 208 -11.18 8.97 17.67
N TYR A 209 -10.07 8.31 17.95
CA TYR A 209 -8.88 8.38 17.12
C TYR A 209 -8.77 7.22 16.15
N LYS A 210 -9.03 5.98 16.59
CA LYS A 210 -8.82 4.78 15.77
C LYS A 210 -9.67 4.77 14.50
N LEU A 211 -10.96 5.14 14.61
CA LEU A 211 -11.93 5.09 13.52
C LEU A 211 -12.36 6.50 13.05
N TYR A 212 -12.71 7.37 13.99
CA TYR A 212 -13.45 8.59 13.66
C TYR A 212 -12.58 9.74 13.16
N ARG A 213 -11.24 9.55 13.04
CA ARG A 213 -10.37 10.48 12.31
C ARG A 213 -10.49 10.39 10.79
N CYS A 214 -11.25 9.44 10.28
CA CYS A 214 -11.63 9.42 8.89
C CYS A 214 -12.64 10.52 8.57
N HIS A 215 -12.27 11.47 7.71
CA HIS A 215 -13.13 12.57 7.23
C HIS A 215 -13.65 12.34 5.81
N ALA A 216 -13.63 11.11 5.31
CA ALA A 216 -14.13 10.72 3.99
C ALA A 216 -13.49 11.51 2.81
N ILE A 217 -12.21 11.84 2.90
CA ILE A 217 -11.47 12.57 1.84
C ILE A 217 -11.35 11.73 0.56
N MET A 218 -11.41 10.39 0.67
CA MET A 218 -11.39 9.40 -0.42
C MET A 218 -10.06 9.24 -1.17
N ASN A 219 -8.98 9.93 -0.80
CA ASN A 219 -7.65 9.73 -1.38
C ASN A 219 -7.20 8.27 -1.29
N CYS A 220 -7.58 7.56 -0.22
CA CYS A 220 -7.26 6.15 -0.02
C CYS A 220 -7.83 5.23 -1.10
N THR A 221 -9.05 5.49 -1.56
CA THR A 221 -9.69 4.73 -2.64
C THR A 221 -9.03 5.02 -3.98
N HIS A 222 -8.70 6.31 -4.23
CA HIS A 222 -8.02 6.72 -5.46
C HIS A 222 -6.61 6.13 -5.57
N ALA A 223 -5.85 6.12 -4.46
CA ALA A 223 -4.46 5.66 -4.43
C ALA A 223 -4.32 4.12 -4.37
N CYS A 224 -5.42 3.37 -4.34
CA CYS A 224 -5.32 1.90 -4.21
C CYS A 224 -4.91 1.25 -5.53
N PRO A 225 -3.71 0.62 -5.62
CA PRO A 225 -3.25 -0.02 -6.86
C PRO A 225 -3.99 -1.32 -7.21
N LYS A 226 -4.86 -1.80 -6.30
CA LYS A 226 -5.74 -2.95 -6.50
C LYS A 226 -7.19 -2.54 -6.78
N ASN A 227 -7.46 -1.23 -6.95
CA ASN A 227 -8.79 -0.67 -7.18
C ASN A 227 -9.83 -1.03 -6.09
N LEU A 228 -9.37 -1.19 -4.84
CA LEU A 228 -10.25 -1.44 -3.70
C LEU A 228 -10.83 -0.13 -3.17
N ASN A 229 -11.84 -0.25 -2.28
CA ASN A 229 -12.51 0.91 -1.71
C ASN A 229 -12.35 0.99 -0.17
N PRO A 230 -11.18 1.38 0.35
CA PRO A 230 -10.98 1.53 1.80
C PRO A 230 -11.91 2.56 2.43
N GLY A 231 -12.21 3.65 1.72
CA GLY A 231 -13.15 4.68 2.20
C GLY A 231 -14.55 4.12 2.42
N GLY A 232 -15.05 3.28 1.50
CA GLY A 232 -16.31 2.59 1.63
C GLY A 232 -16.32 1.61 2.79
N SER A 233 -15.25 0.82 2.97
CA SER A 233 -15.11 -0.10 4.13
C SER A 233 -15.19 0.64 5.48
N ILE A 234 -14.53 1.80 5.59
CA ILE A 234 -14.60 2.64 6.80
C ILE A 234 -16.02 3.16 7.03
N ALA A 235 -16.72 3.59 5.98
CA ALA A 235 -18.10 4.03 6.07
C ALA A 235 -19.02 2.92 6.58
N GLN A 236 -18.83 1.68 6.12
CA GLN A 236 -19.57 0.52 6.60
C GLN A 236 -19.29 0.22 8.08
N ILE A 237 -18.04 0.28 8.55
CA ILE A 237 -17.73 0.13 9.97
C ILE A 237 -18.47 1.20 10.79
N LYS A 238 -18.43 2.46 10.38
CA LYS A 238 -19.14 3.55 11.07
C LYS A 238 -20.65 3.33 11.10
N HIS A 239 -21.22 2.80 10.03
CA HIS A 239 -22.65 2.46 9.99
C HIS A 239 -22.97 1.34 10.99
N LEU A 240 -22.18 0.28 11.06
CA LEU A 240 -22.36 -0.81 12.01
C LEU A 240 -22.22 -0.31 13.47
N GLU A 241 -21.26 0.58 13.75
CA GLU A 241 -21.13 1.21 15.07
C GLU A 241 -22.36 2.04 15.43
N HIS A 242 -22.89 2.82 14.48
CA HIS A 242 -24.12 3.60 14.71
C HIS A 242 -25.30 2.70 15.04
N MET A 243 -25.49 1.59 14.32
CA MET A 243 -26.56 0.62 14.61
C MET A 243 -26.38 -0.07 15.97
N ARG A 244 -25.14 -0.29 16.40
CA ARG A 244 -24.81 -0.88 17.71
C ARG A 244 -25.17 0.03 18.89
N HIS A 245 -25.17 1.35 18.70
CA HIS A 245 -25.49 2.34 19.72
C HIS A 245 -26.98 2.75 19.77
N GLN A 246 -27.82 2.21 18.88
CA GLN A 246 -29.29 2.36 18.91
C GLN A 246 -29.96 1.28 19.76
#